data_3bc57bc32939c4cac348a771c67898f3
#
_entry.id   3bc57bc32939c4cac348a771c67898f3
#
_cell.length_a   1.000
_cell.length_b   1.000
_cell.length_c   1.000
_cell.angle_alpha   90.00
_cell.angle_beta   90.00
_cell.angle_gamma   90.00
#
_symmetry.space_group_name_H-M   'P 1'
#
loop_
_entity.id
_entity.type
_entity.pdbx_description
1 polymer ?
#
loop_
_entity_poly.entity_id
_entity_poly.type
_entity_poly.pdbx_seq_one_letter_code
_entity_poly.pdbx_strand_id
1 'polypeptide(L)'
;MKVNYQKVIKEQPTELKQIQNQQNHITGFRKIQALYLLKTGQVDTVSNLSDYLGVHRVTIQRWLKTYREQGLTNLLSIKPRSGRPKKLDEGAIAALQKRLQDQNRGFNSYGEIQRWLENNHQIQVNYHTLYHWVRYQLKAKLKVPRRSAAKKDEGEEQEFKKNFQN
;
A
#
# COMPACT_ATOMS: atom_id res chain seq x y z
N MET A 1 -37.86 14.20 3.75
CA MET A 1 -38.17 13.51 5.02
C MET A 1 -36.99 13.70 5.99
N LYS A 2 -37.21 14.20 7.21
CA LYS A 2 -36.14 14.38 8.21
C LYS A 2 -35.87 13.03 8.87
N VAL A 3 -34.63 12.53 8.79
CA VAL A 3 -34.25 11.23 9.40
C VAL A 3 -34.14 11.42 10.91
N ASN A 4 -34.83 10.59 11.68
CA ASN A 4 -34.71 10.57 13.14
C ASN A 4 -33.53 9.69 13.54
N TYR A 5 -32.37 10.30 13.74
CA TYR A 5 -31.13 9.59 14.08
C TYR A 5 -31.15 8.96 15.47
N GLN A 6 -31.92 9.49 16.42
CA GLN A 6 -32.06 8.90 17.77
C GLN A 6 -32.66 7.48 17.70
N LYS A 7 -33.56 7.22 16.75
CA LYS A 7 -34.17 5.88 16.53
C LYS A 7 -33.30 5.00 15.63
N VAL A 8 -32.55 5.60 14.68
CA VAL A 8 -31.72 4.88 13.71
C VAL A 8 -30.45 4.33 14.35
N ILE A 9 -29.87 5.08 15.31
CA ILE A 9 -28.67 4.65 16.03
C ILE A 9 -29.07 3.65 17.09
N LYS A 10 -28.52 2.42 16.98
CA LYS A 10 -28.90 1.28 17.83
C LYS A 10 -28.21 1.27 19.18
N GLU A 11 -26.96 1.69 19.20
CA GLU A 11 -26.09 1.68 20.38
C GLU A 11 -26.55 2.69 21.43
N GLN A 12 -26.32 2.36 22.70
CA GLN A 12 -26.63 3.25 23.81
C GLN A 12 -25.56 4.36 23.95
N PRO A 13 -25.91 5.54 24.47
CA PRO A 13 -24.94 6.64 24.65
C PRO A 13 -23.73 6.26 25.47
N THR A 14 -23.89 5.42 26.49
CA THR A 14 -22.81 4.92 27.34
C THR A 14 -21.83 4.05 26.56
N GLU A 15 -22.34 3.13 25.72
CA GLU A 15 -21.54 2.28 24.85
C GLU A 15 -20.76 3.10 23.82
N LEU A 16 -21.41 4.06 23.16
CA LEU A 16 -20.75 4.96 22.22
C LEU A 16 -19.61 5.72 22.87
N LYS A 17 -19.77 6.18 24.12
CA LYS A 17 -18.73 6.89 24.85
C LYS A 17 -17.55 5.99 25.20
N GLN A 18 -17.81 4.73 25.58
CA GLN A 18 -16.75 3.73 25.81
C GLN A 18 -15.96 3.43 24.54
N ILE A 19 -16.67 3.18 23.41
CA ILE A 19 -16.04 2.90 22.12
C ILE A 19 -15.26 4.12 21.63
N GLN A 20 -15.76 5.34 21.86
CA GLN A 20 -15.06 6.58 21.54
C GLN A 20 -13.70 6.68 22.23
N ASN A 21 -13.65 6.36 23.52
CA ASN A 21 -12.41 6.41 24.32
C ASN A 21 -11.38 5.34 23.89
N GLN A 22 -11.83 4.25 23.27
CA GLN A 22 -10.96 3.19 22.76
C GLN A 22 -10.36 3.52 21.39
N GLN A 23 -10.76 4.62 20.75
CA GLN A 23 -10.29 4.95 19.41
C GLN A 23 -8.89 5.56 19.43
N ASN A 24 -7.93 4.90 18.78
CA ASN A 24 -6.56 5.38 18.63
C ASN A 24 -6.40 6.43 17.52
N HIS A 25 -7.41 6.58 16.64
CA HIS A 25 -7.37 7.50 15.51
C HIS A 25 -8.45 8.57 15.61
N ILE A 26 -8.06 9.83 15.37
CA ILE A 26 -8.96 10.97 15.42
C ILE A 26 -10.18 10.82 14.51
N THR A 27 -10.04 10.15 13.37
CA THR A 27 -11.17 9.89 12.46
C THR A 27 -12.18 8.92 13.06
N GLY A 28 -11.72 7.86 13.73
CA GLY A 28 -12.58 6.92 14.47
C GLY A 28 -13.31 7.63 15.60
N PHE A 29 -12.57 8.38 16.40
CA PHE A 29 -13.10 9.20 17.49
C PHE A 29 -14.22 10.13 17.00
N ARG A 30 -13.98 10.91 15.92
CA ARG A 30 -14.97 11.82 15.34
C ARG A 30 -16.21 11.11 14.78
N LYS A 31 -16.06 9.91 14.21
CA LYS A 31 -17.18 9.10 13.73
C LYS A 31 -18.12 8.71 14.87
N ILE A 32 -17.56 8.24 15.98
CA ILE A 32 -18.34 7.87 17.17
C ILE A 32 -18.96 9.10 17.83
N GLN A 33 -18.20 10.18 17.93
CA GLN A 33 -18.70 11.46 18.45
C GLN A 33 -19.91 11.95 17.64
N ALA A 34 -19.86 11.82 16.31
CA ALA A 34 -21.02 12.15 15.47
C ALA A 34 -22.27 11.33 15.82
N LEU A 35 -22.13 10.02 16.00
CA LEU A 35 -23.23 9.15 16.41
C LEU A 35 -23.73 9.50 17.81
N TYR A 36 -22.83 9.75 18.75
CA TYR A 36 -23.17 10.10 20.12
C TYR A 36 -24.00 11.38 20.19
N LEU A 37 -23.55 12.46 19.52
CA LEU A 37 -24.24 13.75 19.51
C LEU A 37 -25.64 13.67 18.87
N LEU A 38 -25.80 12.88 17.80
CA LEU A 38 -27.09 12.64 17.18
C LEU A 38 -27.98 11.74 18.04
N LYS A 39 -27.43 10.74 18.73
CA LYS A 39 -28.17 9.85 19.61
C LYS A 39 -28.72 10.55 20.83
N THR A 40 -27.91 11.42 21.44
CA THR A 40 -28.29 12.19 22.63
C THR A 40 -29.18 13.38 22.32
N GLY A 41 -29.35 13.73 21.04
CA GLY A 41 -30.13 14.90 20.62
C GLY A 41 -29.43 16.25 20.91
N GLN A 42 -28.12 16.23 21.22
CA GLN A 42 -27.33 17.44 21.39
C GLN A 42 -27.19 18.21 20.07
N VAL A 43 -27.28 17.49 18.95
CA VAL A 43 -27.28 18.04 17.61
C VAL A 43 -28.37 17.38 16.77
N ASP A 44 -29.24 18.17 16.16
CA ASP A 44 -30.41 17.67 15.42
C ASP A 44 -30.20 17.55 13.91
N THR A 45 -29.20 18.27 13.37
CA THR A 45 -28.98 18.34 11.92
C THR A 45 -27.56 18.00 11.54
N VAL A 46 -27.41 17.45 10.33
CA VAL A 46 -26.06 17.14 9.79
C VAL A 46 -25.24 18.42 9.55
N SER A 47 -25.89 19.56 9.28
CA SER A 47 -25.20 20.83 9.12
C SER A 47 -24.60 21.31 10.45
N ASN A 48 -25.39 21.34 11.53
CA ASN A 48 -24.90 21.71 12.85
C ASN A 48 -23.81 20.76 13.33
N LEU A 49 -23.93 19.46 12.99
CA LEU A 49 -22.91 18.45 13.29
C LEU A 49 -21.62 18.71 12.51
N SER A 50 -21.72 19.15 11.27
CA SER A 50 -20.59 19.57 10.42
C SER A 50 -19.83 20.74 11.07
N ASP A 51 -20.53 21.73 11.51
CA ASP A 51 -19.95 22.92 12.15
C ASP A 51 -19.31 22.55 13.51
N TYR A 52 -20.00 21.73 14.30
CA TYR A 52 -19.51 21.28 15.62
C TYR A 52 -18.21 20.44 15.52
N LEU A 53 -18.14 19.51 14.55
CA LEU A 53 -17.00 18.61 14.40
C LEU A 53 -15.87 19.17 13.52
N GLY A 54 -16.10 20.29 12.83
CA GLY A 54 -15.16 20.81 11.83
C GLY A 54 -14.93 19.82 10.67
N VAL A 55 -16.00 19.10 10.27
CA VAL A 55 -15.93 18.06 9.23
C VAL A 55 -16.97 18.38 8.16
N HIS A 56 -16.57 18.35 6.89
CA HIS A 56 -17.46 18.68 5.79
C HIS A 56 -18.74 17.82 5.80
N ARG A 57 -19.89 18.44 5.59
CA ARG A 57 -21.23 17.80 5.62
C ARG A 57 -21.31 16.49 4.82
N VAL A 58 -20.73 16.45 3.61
CA VAL A 58 -20.74 15.25 2.76
C VAL A 58 -20.00 14.09 3.41
N THR A 59 -18.93 14.36 4.15
CA THR A 59 -18.18 13.32 4.88
C THR A 59 -19.04 12.70 5.98
N ILE A 60 -19.76 13.52 6.73
CA ILE A 60 -20.68 13.05 7.78
C ILE A 60 -21.82 12.24 7.15
N GLN A 61 -22.40 12.70 6.05
CA GLN A 61 -23.44 11.96 5.34
C GLN A 61 -22.94 10.57 4.89
N ARG A 62 -21.69 10.46 4.40
CA ARG A 62 -21.08 9.18 4.04
C ARG A 62 -20.90 8.27 5.28
N TRP A 63 -20.48 8.83 6.41
CA TRP A 63 -20.39 8.05 7.67
C TRP A 63 -21.75 7.52 8.11
N LEU A 64 -22.76 8.36 8.10
CA LEU A 64 -24.13 7.96 8.48
C LEU A 64 -24.74 6.95 7.49
N LYS A 65 -24.42 7.08 6.20
CA LYS A 65 -24.79 6.09 5.19
C LYS A 65 -24.12 4.74 5.49
N THR A 66 -22.81 4.72 5.67
CA THR A 66 -22.05 3.49 6.00
C THR A 66 -22.56 2.87 7.29
N TYR A 67 -22.84 3.65 8.32
CA TYR A 67 -23.40 3.15 9.57
C TYR A 67 -24.75 2.47 9.35
N ARG A 68 -25.68 3.07 8.61
CA ARG A 68 -27.01 2.52 8.34
C ARG A 68 -26.96 1.22 7.52
N GLU A 69 -26.07 1.15 6.55
CA GLU A 69 -25.97 0.03 5.61
C GLU A 69 -25.11 -1.13 6.14
N GLN A 70 -24.06 -0.82 6.87
CA GLN A 70 -23.02 -1.79 7.22
C GLN A 70 -22.74 -1.89 8.73
N GLY A 71 -23.35 -1.02 9.54
CA GLY A 71 -23.18 -1.02 11.00
C GLY A 71 -21.90 -0.35 11.49
N LEU A 72 -21.73 -0.37 12.82
CA LEU A 72 -20.68 0.31 13.53
C LEU A 72 -19.28 -0.24 13.22
N THR A 73 -19.15 -1.56 13.16
CA THR A 73 -17.87 -2.23 12.89
C THR A 73 -17.28 -1.80 11.54
N ASN A 74 -18.10 -1.77 10.49
CA ASN A 74 -17.66 -1.34 9.17
C ASN A 74 -17.41 0.18 9.09
N LEU A 75 -18.17 0.97 9.84
CA LEU A 75 -17.91 2.40 9.98
C LEU A 75 -16.51 2.66 10.54
N LEU A 76 -16.09 1.89 11.54
CA LEU A 76 -14.79 2.06 12.21
C LEU A 76 -13.64 1.37 11.46
N SER A 77 -13.93 0.42 10.59
CA SER A 77 -12.89 -0.29 9.85
C SER A 77 -12.04 0.69 9.02
N ILE A 78 -10.72 0.57 9.16
CA ILE A 78 -9.75 1.32 8.35
C ILE A 78 -9.44 0.47 7.12
N LYS A 79 -10.08 0.80 6.00
CA LYS A 79 -9.74 0.16 4.73
C LYS A 79 -8.38 0.71 4.26
N PRO A 80 -7.40 -0.16 3.96
CA PRO A 80 -6.16 0.28 3.36
C PRO A 80 -6.45 1.01 2.04
N ARG A 81 -5.78 2.11 1.82
CA ARG A 81 -5.91 2.84 0.55
C ARG A 81 -5.29 1.99 -0.55
N SER A 82 -5.97 1.84 -1.67
CA SER A 82 -5.50 1.08 -2.84
C SER A 82 -4.18 1.59 -3.42
N GLY A 83 -3.81 2.83 -3.09
CA GLY A 83 -2.59 3.45 -3.61
C GLY A 83 -2.66 3.70 -5.12
N ARG A 84 -1.53 4.03 -5.70
CA ARG A 84 -1.38 4.15 -7.16
C ARG A 84 -1.36 2.76 -7.78
N PRO A 85 -2.08 2.50 -8.87
CA PRO A 85 -2.02 1.23 -9.59
C PRO A 85 -0.57 0.87 -9.97
N LYS A 86 -0.22 -0.40 -9.82
CA LYS A 86 1.10 -0.88 -10.23
C LYS A 86 1.23 -0.78 -11.75
N LYS A 87 2.36 -0.26 -12.24
CA LYS A 87 2.62 -0.18 -13.68
C LYS A 87 2.90 -1.54 -14.32
N LEU A 88 3.41 -2.49 -13.53
CA LEU A 88 3.66 -3.87 -13.97
C LEU A 88 2.42 -4.70 -13.63
N ASP A 89 1.84 -5.30 -14.62
CA ASP A 89 0.77 -6.28 -14.47
C ASP A 89 1.31 -7.64 -14.00
N GLU A 90 0.44 -8.50 -13.52
CA GLU A 90 0.83 -9.80 -12.98
C GLU A 90 1.45 -10.72 -14.05
N GLY A 91 0.99 -10.62 -15.30
CA GLY A 91 1.54 -11.39 -16.41
C GLY A 91 2.98 -11.02 -16.75
N ALA A 92 3.28 -9.71 -16.84
CA ALA A 92 4.64 -9.22 -17.07
C ALA A 92 5.57 -9.57 -15.90
N ILE A 93 5.05 -9.53 -14.67
CA ILE A 93 5.79 -9.94 -13.47
C ILE A 93 6.18 -11.41 -13.54
N ALA A 94 5.24 -12.30 -13.83
CA ALA A 94 5.49 -13.74 -13.94
C ALA A 94 6.50 -14.06 -15.06
N ALA A 95 6.34 -13.43 -16.23
CA ALA A 95 7.26 -13.59 -17.35
C ALA A 95 8.68 -13.10 -17.00
N LEU A 96 8.78 -11.96 -16.30
CA LEU A 96 10.05 -11.41 -15.85
C LEU A 96 10.73 -12.36 -14.83
N GLN A 97 9.98 -12.88 -13.86
CA GLN A 97 10.49 -13.83 -12.87
C GLN A 97 11.04 -15.10 -13.54
N LYS A 98 10.28 -15.67 -14.46
CA LYS A 98 10.71 -16.86 -15.21
C LYS A 98 12.01 -16.62 -15.95
N ARG A 99 12.15 -15.47 -16.61
CA ARG A 99 13.36 -15.12 -17.37
C ARG A 99 14.55 -14.79 -16.47
N LEU A 100 14.34 -14.20 -15.29
CA LEU A 100 15.41 -13.94 -14.31
C LEU A 100 15.95 -15.23 -13.70
N GLN A 101 15.16 -16.31 -13.67
CA GLN A 101 15.58 -17.64 -13.18
C GLN A 101 16.25 -18.48 -14.26
N ASP A 102 16.14 -18.12 -15.53
CA ASP A 102 16.76 -18.84 -16.64
C ASP A 102 18.27 -18.56 -16.67
N GLN A 103 19.08 -19.59 -16.49
CA GLN A 103 20.54 -19.49 -16.46
C GLN A 103 21.12 -19.06 -17.81
N ASN A 104 20.46 -19.39 -18.93
CA ASN A 104 20.98 -19.15 -20.27
C ASN A 104 20.43 -17.85 -20.92
N ARG A 105 19.31 -17.34 -20.44
CA ARG A 105 18.59 -16.20 -21.02
C ARG A 105 18.33 -15.09 -20.01
N GLY A 106 19.12 -15.02 -18.96
CA GLY A 106 19.06 -13.95 -17.97
C GLY A 106 19.32 -12.57 -18.57
N PHE A 107 19.24 -11.53 -17.74
CA PHE A 107 19.51 -10.17 -18.14
C PHE A 107 20.87 -9.71 -17.59
N ASN A 108 21.64 -9.01 -18.40
CA ASN A 108 22.93 -8.44 -18.01
C ASN A 108 22.77 -7.08 -17.30
N SER A 109 21.69 -6.37 -17.55
CA SER A 109 21.47 -5.04 -16.99
C SER A 109 19.98 -4.74 -16.79
N TYR A 110 19.67 -3.80 -15.89
CA TYR A 110 18.30 -3.30 -15.71
C TYR A 110 17.78 -2.55 -16.94
N GLY A 111 18.66 -1.92 -17.72
CA GLY A 111 18.29 -1.29 -19.00
C GLY A 111 17.84 -2.32 -20.06
N GLU A 112 18.42 -3.52 -20.03
CA GLU A 112 17.97 -4.63 -20.89
C GLU A 112 16.56 -5.11 -20.49
N ILE A 113 16.30 -5.23 -19.18
CA ILE A 113 14.96 -5.56 -18.67
C ILE A 113 13.94 -4.49 -19.10
N GLN A 114 14.31 -3.21 -19.02
CA GLN A 114 13.43 -2.11 -19.41
C GLN A 114 13.03 -2.22 -20.88
N ARG A 115 13.99 -2.41 -21.77
CA ARG A 115 13.76 -2.62 -23.22
C ARG A 115 12.94 -3.88 -23.48
N TRP A 116 13.21 -4.95 -22.77
CA TRP A 116 12.44 -6.18 -22.90
C TRP A 116 10.98 -6.03 -22.50
N LEU A 117 10.69 -5.33 -21.39
CA LEU A 117 9.32 -5.02 -20.96
C LEU A 117 8.60 -4.14 -21.98
N GLU A 118 9.28 -3.15 -22.56
CA GLU A 118 8.71 -2.30 -23.59
C GLU A 118 8.38 -3.09 -24.86
N ASN A 119 9.31 -3.91 -25.36
CA ASN A 119 9.14 -4.66 -26.59
C ASN A 119 8.12 -5.81 -26.49
N ASN A 120 8.07 -6.53 -25.36
CA ASN A 120 7.25 -7.74 -25.23
C ASN A 120 5.92 -7.51 -24.52
N HIS A 121 5.83 -6.49 -23.68
CA HIS A 121 4.65 -6.21 -22.86
C HIS A 121 4.10 -4.80 -23.06
N GLN A 122 4.74 -3.96 -23.89
CA GLN A 122 4.37 -2.56 -24.15
C GLN A 122 4.31 -1.71 -22.84
N ILE A 123 5.10 -2.10 -21.84
CA ILE A 123 5.15 -1.45 -20.55
C ILE A 123 6.37 -0.55 -20.45
N GLN A 124 6.13 0.76 -20.41
CA GLN A 124 7.19 1.76 -20.14
C GLN A 124 7.32 2.01 -18.63
N VAL A 125 8.43 1.58 -18.06
CA VAL A 125 8.75 1.75 -16.64
C VAL A 125 10.00 2.62 -16.50
N ASN A 126 9.99 3.53 -15.54
CA ASN A 126 11.20 4.28 -15.19
C ASN A 126 12.26 3.34 -14.59
N TYR A 127 13.55 3.59 -14.93
CA TYR A 127 14.69 2.80 -14.48
C TYR A 127 14.71 2.60 -12.95
N HIS A 128 14.52 3.66 -12.17
CA HIS A 128 14.49 3.58 -10.71
C HIS A 128 13.36 2.70 -10.17
N THR A 129 12.17 2.79 -10.79
CA THR A 129 11.02 1.95 -10.42
C THR A 129 11.31 0.50 -10.71
N LEU A 130 11.89 0.21 -11.89
CA LEU A 130 12.27 -1.15 -12.29
C LEU A 130 13.37 -1.71 -11.39
N TYR A 131 14.44 -0.94 -11.15
CA TYR A 131 15.54 -1.31 -10.26
C TYR A 131 15.01 -1.68 -8.86
N HIS A 132 14.20 -0.77 -8.26
CA HIS A 132 13.63 -1.01 -6.94
C HIS A 132 12.77 -2.28 -6.92
N TRP A 133 12.00 -2.48 -7.96
CA TRP A 133 11.10 -3.63 -8.07
C TRP A 133 11.86 -4.96 -8.20
N VAL A 134 12.81 -5.04 -9.13
CA VAL A 134 13.63 -6.25 -9.35
C VAL A 134 14.52 -6.53 -8.13
N ARG A 135 15.14 -5.51 -7.58
CA ARG A 135 16.09 -5.66 -6.47
C ARG A 135 15.41 -6.03 -5.14
N TYR A 136 14.32 -5.36 -4.79
CA TYR A 136 13.69 -5.48 -3.47
C TYR A 136 12.44 -6.34 -3.47
N GLN A 137 11.63 -6.31 -4.50
CA GLN A 137 10.42 -7.14 -4.56
C GLN A 137 10.72 -8.56 -5.07
N LEU A 138 11.47 -8.68 -6.16
CA LEU A 138 11.88 -9.98 -6.70
C LEU A 138 13.16 -10.53 -6.04
N LYS A 139 13.84 -9.74 -5.21
CA LYS A 139 15.13 -10.08 -4.56
C LYS A 139 16.21 -10.54 -5.55
N ALA A 140 16.08 -10.16 -6.82
CA ALA A 140 17.01 -10.51 -7.87
C ALA A 140 18.15 -9.48 -7.95
N LYS A 141 19.39 -9.96 -7.87
CA LYS A 141 20.60 -9.16 -8.06
C LYS A 141 21.21 -9.54 -9.40
N LEU A 142 21.21 -8.61 -10.36
CA LEU A 142 21.96 -8.81 -11.60
C LEU A 142 23.46 -8.69 -11.28
N LYS A 143 24.18 -9.79 -11.44
CA LYS A 143 25.64 -9.81 -11.32
C LYS A 143 26.23 -9.74 -12.71
N VAL A 144 26.92 -8.65 -13.01
CA VAL A 144 27.76 -8.54 -14.19
C VAL A 144 29.14 -9.08 -13.82
N PRO A 145 29.66 -10.09 -14.53
CA PRO A 145 31.01 -10.57 -14.32
C PRO A 145 31.99 -9.40 -14.44
N ARG A 146 32.90 -9.27 -13.48
CA ARG A 146 33.98 -8.29 -13.56
C ARG A 146 34.86 -8.66 -14.75
N ARG A 147 35.18 -7.70 -15.62
CA ARG A 147 36.16 -7.96 -16.69
C ARG A 147 37.46 -8.37 -16.04
N SER A 148 38.01 -9.51 -16.43
CA SER A 148 39.39 -9.90 -16.06
C SER A 148 40.35 -8.95 -16.69
N ALA A 149 41.43 -8.57 -15.97
CA ALA A 149 42.50 -7.75 -16.53
C ALA A 149 43.15 -8.51 -17.69
N ALA A 150 43.40 -7.81 -18.80
CA ALA A 150 44.01 -8.41 -19.99
C ALA A 150 45.42 -9.00 -19.74
N LYS A 151 46.07 -8.60 -18.63
CA LYS A 151 47.39 -9.05 -18.16
C LYS A 151 47.27 -9.92 -16.89
N LYS A 152 46.21 -10.68 -16.74
CA LYS A 152 46.07 -11.54 -15.57
C LYS A 152 46.91 -12.79 -15.79
N ASP A 153 47.97 -12.96 -15.01
CA ASP A 153 48.75 -14.21 -14.95
C ASP A 153 48.00 -15.18 -14.05
N GLU A 154 47.50 -16.31 -14.61
CA GLU A 154 46.80 -17.34 -13.88
C GLU A 154 47.72 -18.07 -12.88
N GLY A 155 49.03 -18.10 -13.10
CA GLY A 155 50.00 -18.70 -12.19
C GLY A 155 50.13 -17.87 -10.90
N GLU A 156 50.28 -16.55 -11.00
CA GLU A 156 50.37 -15.66 -9.85
C GLU A 156 49.09 -15.68 -9.00
N GLU A 157 47.92 -15.81 -9.63
CA GLU A 157 46.66 -15.91 -8.91
C GLU A 157 46.54 -17.17 -8.09
N GLN A 158 47.03 -18.32 -8.62
CA GLN A 158 46.99 -19.58 -7.89
C GLN A 158 48.00 -19.58 -6.73
N GLU A 159 49.17 -19.01 -6.89
CA GLU A 159 50.11 -18.83 -5.80
C GLU A 159 49.56 -17.90 -4.70
N PHE A 160 49.00 -16.78 -5.08
CA PHE A 160 48.37 -15.87 -4.13
C PHE A 160 47.24 -16.55 -3.33
N LYS A 161 46.39 -17.34 -4.00
CA LYS A 161 45.32 -18.09 -3.32
C LYS A 161 45.86 -19.17 -2.36
N LYS A 162 46.95 -19.82 -2.71
CA LYS A 162 47.58 -20.81 -1.82
C LYS A 162 48.20 -20.18 -0.57
N ASN A 163 48.78 -18.97 -0.70
CA ASN A 163 49.40 -18.25 0.40
C ASN A 163 48.38 -17.64 1.38
N PHE A 164 47.09 -17.52 0.97
CA PHE A 164 46.01 -17.01 1.84
C PHE A 164 45.23 -18.13 2.58
N GLN A 165 45.54 -19.38 2.31
CA GLN A 165 44.87 -20.53 2.97
C GLN A 165 45.72 -21.13 4.11
N ASN A 166 46.88 -20.58 4.39
CA ASN A 166 47.72 -20.85 5.55
C ASN A 166 47.68 -19.63 6.49
#